data_7d58c8bbc5c292dfc0147cd75d10b7e5
#
_entry.id   7d58c8bbc5c292dfc0147cd75d10b7e5
#
_cell.length_a   1.000
_cell.length_b   1.000
_cell.length_c   1.000
_cell.angle_alpha   90.00
_cell.angle_beta   90.00
_cell.angle_gamma   90.00
#
_symmetry.space_group_name_H-M   'P 1'
#
loop_
_entity.id
_entity.type
_entity.pdbx_description
1 polymer ?
#
loop_
_entity_poly.entity_id
_entity_poly.type
_entity_poly.pdbx_seq_one_letter_code
_entity_poly.pdbx_strand_id
1 'polypeptide(L)'
;MIRNIPQFLIAAPTSGTGKTTVSRLLMTLLTQKKLRVQPYKCGPDYIDTKYHEKACGIPSYNLDLFMASEHHVCKVYNHHAVDADVCIVEGMMGMFDGYDRSKGSSAEIAKVLRLPVVLVVSAKAAAYSLAAMIKGYVDFDPQVVVAGVIFNQVGGDRHEEMLREICEDLNILCFGCLLSLIHISEPTRPLYISY
;
A
#
# COMPACT_ATOMS: atom_id res chain seq x y z
N MET A 1 13.09 25.34 -8.83
CA MET A 1 11.87 25.16 -8.02
C MET A 1 11.82 23.70 -7.61
N ILE A 2 11.78 23.41 -6.31
CA ILE A 2 11.52 22.04 -5.83
C ILE A 2 10.05 21.79 -6.12
N ARG A 3 9.73 20.98 -7.13
CA ARG A 3 8.35 20.53 -7.38
C ARG A 3 7.94 19.70 -6.18
N ASN A 4 6.87 20.09 -5.53
CA ASN A 4 6.26 19.26 -4.48
C ASN A 4 5.45 18.16 -5.18
N ILE A 5 6.12 17.04 -5.50
CA ILE A 5 5.53 15.93 -6.23
C ILE A 5 4.73 15.08 -5.22
N PRO A 6 3.45 14.79 -5.47
CA PRO A 6 2.72 13.80 -4.68
C PRO A 6 3.47 12.48 -4.63
N GLN A 7 3.66 11.95 -3.41
CA GLN A 7 4.46 10.75 -3.19
C GLN A 7 3.95 9.99 -1.97
N PHE A 8 3.95 8.67 -2.05
CA PHE A 8 3.54 7.81 -0.94
C PHE A 8 4.10 6.40 -1.06
N LEU A 9 4.11 5.70 0.08
CA LEU A 9 4.50 4.30 0.16
C LEU A 9 3.26 3.44 0.45
N ILE A 10 3.07 2.36 -0.29
CA ILE A 10 2.02 1.37 -0.06
C ILE A 10 2.62 0.24 0.77
N ALA A 11 2.13 0.08 1.99
CA ALA A 11 2.54 -0.99 2.90
C ALA A 11 1.36 -1.89 3.28
N ALA A 12 1.64 -2.96 3.99
CA ALA A 12 0.61 -3.85 4.52
C ALA A 12 1.06 -4.48 5.83
N PRO A 13 0.14 -4.97 6.68
CA PRO A 13 0.49 -5.69 7.91
C PRO A 13 1.30 -6.95 7.67
N THR A 14 0.96 -7.70 6.61
CA THR A 14 1.59 -8.98 6.28
C THR A 14 1.68 -9.17 4.78
N SER A 15 2.45 -10.17 4.35
CA SER A 15 2.41 -10.66 2.97
C SER A 15 1.03 -11.24 2.63
N GLY A 16 0.66 -11.22 1.34
CA GLY A 16 -0.60 -11.81 0.87
C GLY A 16 -1.85 -10.94 1.06
N THR A 17 -1.77 -9.74 1.64
CA THR A 17 -2.90 -8.80 1.80
C THR A 17 -3.37 -8.16 0.49
N GLY A 18 -2.62 -8.34 -0.61
CA GLY A 18 -2.93 -7.75 -1.91
C GLY A 18 -2.22 -6.42 -2.21
N LYS A 19 -1.15 -6.13 -1.49
CA LYS A 19 -0.31 -4.93 -1.68
C LYS A 19 0.06 -4.70 -3.15
N THR A 20 0.64 -5.70 -3.81
CA THR A 20 1.03 -5.64 -5.23
C THR A 20 -0.16 -5.41 -6.16
N THR A 21 -1.33 -6.01 -5.86
CA THR A 21 -2.54 -5.80 -6.64
C THR A 21 -3.01 -4.35 -6.54
N VAL A 22 -3.06 -3.79 -5.32
CA VAL A 22 -3.45 -2.39 -5.08
C VAL A 22 -2.45 -1.43 -5.72
N SER A 23 -1.14 -1.66 -5.56
CA SER A 23 -0.08 -0.84 -6.16
C SER A 23 -0.24 -0.78 -7.68
N ARG A 24 -0.38 -1.92 -8.33
CA ARG A 24 -0.55 -2.01 -9.79
C ARG A 24 -1.84 -1.35 -10.26
N LEU A 25 -2.94 -1.52 -9.52
CA LEU A 25 -4.21 -0.87 -9.83
C LEU A 25 -4.07 0.66 -9.81
N LEU A 26 -3.50 1.21 -8.74
CA LEU A 26 -3.28 2.65 -8.62
C LEU A 26 -2.32 3.19 -9.70
N MET A 27 -1.20 2.52 -9.93
CA MET A 27 -0.26 2.86 -11.01
C MET A 27 -0.95 2.89 -12.36
N THR A 28 -1.73 1.86 -12.69
CA THR A 28 -2.46 1.78 -13.97
C THR A 28 -3.49 2.90 -14.10
N LEU A 29 -4.31 3.13 -13.06
CA LEU A 29 -5.36 4.16 -13.08
C LEU A 29 -4.76 5.57 -13.24
N LEU A 30 -3.67 5.88 -12.55
CA LEU A 30 -3.02 7.18 -12.65
C LEU A 30 -2.36 7.37 -14.02
N THR A 31 -1.74 6.32 -14.57
CA THR A 31 -1.17 6.34 -15.93
C THR A 31 -2.26 6.53 -17.00
N GLN A 32 -3.42 5.89 -16.85
CA GLN A 32 -4.57 6.11 -17.72
C GLN A 32 -5.09 7.55 -17.66
N LYS A 33 -4.96 8.21 -16.52
CA LYS A 33 -5.24 9.66 -16.36
C LYS A 33 -4.14 10.55 -16.93
N LYS A 34 -3.18 9.99 -17.69
CA LYS A 34 -2.05 10.69 -18.31
C LYS A 34 -1.05 11.30 -17.33
N LEU A 35 -1.02 10.83 -16.10
CA LEU A 35 0.02 11.19 -15.14
C LEU A 35 1.27 10.33 -15.39
N ARG A 36 2.42 10.95 -15.29
CA ARG A 36 3.71 10.24 -15.30
C ARG A 36 3.97 9.68 -13.90
N VAL A 37 3.67 8.39 -13.72
CA VAL A 37 3.83 7.68 -12.46
C VAL A 37 5.23 7.08 -12.39
N GLN A 38 6.07 7.53 -11.45
CA GLN A 38 7.34 6.89 -11.19
C GLN A 38 7.19 5.82 -10.12
N PRO A 39 7.31 4.53 -10.49
CA PRO A 39 7.21 3.43 -9.55
C PRO A 39 8.56 3.09 -8.93
N TYR A 40 8.49 2.63 -7.67
CA TYR A 40 9.62 2.06 -6.93
C TYR A 40 9.18 0.84 -6.13
N LYS A 41 10.13 -0.01 -5.77
CA LYS A 41 9.91 -1.19 -4.94
C LYS A 41 10.87 -1.20 -3.76
N CYS A 42 10.38 -1.43 -2.53
CA CYS A 42 11.24 -1.71 -1.39
C CYS A 42 11.89 -3.08 -1.52
N GLY A 43 13.18 -3.16 -1.21
CA GLY A 43 13.95 -4.39 -1.23
C GLY A 43 14.35 -4.88 -2.63
N PRO A 44 15.08 -6.00 -2.70
CA PRO A 44 15.64 -6.54 -3.94
C PRO A 44 14.63 -7.45 -4.67
N ASP A 45 13.60 -6.86 -5.28
CA ASP A 45 12.55 -7.58 -5.98
C ASP A 45 12.66 -7.35 -7.50
N TYR A 46 12.75 -8.45 -8.26
CA TYR A 46 12.86 -8.42 -9.73
C TYR A 46 11.54 -8.71 -10.44
N ILE A 47 10.55 -9.22 -9.74
CA ILE A 47 9.25 -9.61 -10.30
C ILE A 47 8.29 -8.42 -10.27
N ASP A 48 8.09 -7.82 -9.10
CA ASP A 48 7.18 -6.70 -8.92
C ASP A 48 7.59 -5.49 -9.75
N THR A 49 8.90 -5.21 -9.87
CA THR A 49 9.41 -4.12 -10.72
C THR A 49 8.99 -4.27 -12.19
N LYS A 50 8.91 -5.50 -12.72
CA LYS A 50 8.44 -5.76 -14.09
C LYS A 50 6.93 -5.53 -14.24
N TYR A 51 6.15 -5.84 -13.21
CA TYR A 51 4.72 -5.51 -13.19
C TYR A 51 4.49 -3.99 -13.11
N HIS A 52 5.31 -3.28 -12.35
CA HIS A 52 5.28 -1.81 -12.28
C HIS A 52 5.60 -1.18 -13.63
N GLU A 53 6.67 -1.64 -14.27
CA GLU A 53 7.07 -1.18 -15.61
C GLU A 53 5.95 -1.37 -16.63
N LYS A 54 5.27 -2.52 -16.60
CA LYS A 54 4.12 -2.79 -17.46
C LYS A 54 2.93 -1.86 -17.17
N ALA A 55 2.72 -1.49 -15.90
CA ALA A 55 1.62 -0.61 -15.50
C ALA A 55 1.87 0.88 -15.82
N CYS A 56 3.13 1.33 -15.69
CA CYS A 56 3.52 2.74 -15.82
C CYS A 56 4.15 3.09 -17.17
N GLY A 57 4.63 2.09 -17.93
CA GLY A 57 5.36 2.30 -19.19
C GLY A 57 6.79 2.84 -19.00
N ILE A 58 7.29 2.91 -17.77
CA ILE A 58 8.64 3.35 -17.43
C ILE A 58 9.27 2.41 -16.40
N PRO A 59 10.62 2.33 -16.29
CA PRO A 59 11.30 1.44 -15.36
C PRO A 59 10.93 1.70 -13.89
N SER A 60 10.85 0.64 -13.10
CA SER A 60 10.75 0.67 -11.65
C SER A 60 12.10 0.36 -11.02
N TYR A 61 12.44 1.02 -9.91
CA TYR A 61 13.74 0.89 -9.25
C TYR A 61 13.60 0.34 -7.84
N ASN A 62 14.52 -0.53 -7.45
CA ASN A 62 14.59 -1.08 -6.11
C ASN A 62 15.22 -0.06 -5.15
N LEU A 63 14.60 0.08 -3.99
CA LEU A 63 15.07 0.89 -2.87
C LEU A 63 15.39 -0.09 -1.72
N ASP A 64 16.69 -0.36 -1.51
CA ASP A 64 17.14 -1.40 -0.61
C ASP A 64 18.19 -0.87 0.37
N LEU A 65 17.84 -0.81 1.66
CA LEU A 65 18.72 -0.34 2.73
C LEU A 65 19.63 -1.45 3.29
N PHE A 66 19.44 -2.71 2.86
CA PHE A 66 20.36 -3.79 3.19
C PHE A 66 21.58 -3.77 2.29
N MET A 67 21.37 -3.57 0.98
CA MET A 67 22.44 -3.60 -0.02
C MET A 67 23.05 -2.22 -0.29
N ALA A 68 22.38 -1.15 0.08
CA ALA A 68 22.78 0.22 -0.24
C ALA A 68 22.63 1.15 0.97
N SER A 69 23.42 2.22 0.99
CA SER A 69 23.29 3.28 2.01
C SER A 69 22.03 4.12 1.81
N GLU A 70 21.56 4.76 2.88
CA GLU A 70 20.46 5.75 2.82
C GLU A 70 20.74 6.85 1.77
N HIS A 71 21.99 7.33 1.71
CA HIS A 71 22.39 8.32 0.71
C HIS A 71 22.18 7.83 -0.72
N HIS A 72 22.52 6.57 -1.00
CA HIS A 72 22.30 5.96 -2.32
C HIS A 72 20.81 5.80 -2.63
N VAL A 73 20.02 5.32 -1.67
CA VAL A 73 18.56 5.20 -1.81
C VAL A 73 17.92 6.55 -2.12
N CYS A 74 18.27 7.60 -1.36
CA CYS A 74 17.80 8.96 -1.63
C CYS A 74 18.22 9.46 -3.02
N LYS A 75 19.46 9.17 -3.44
CA LYS A 75 19.96 9.56 -4.76
C LYS A 75 19.20 8.88 -5.89
N VAL A 76 18.99 7.57 -5.81
CA VAL A 76 18.20 6.81 -6.80
C VAL A 76 16.78 7.35 -6.86
N TYR A 77 16.14 7.51 -5.70
CA TYR A 77 14.77 8.04 -5.62
C TYR A 77 14.65 9.40 -6.28
N ASN A 78 15.45 10.37 -5.85
CA ASN A 78 15.38 11.74 -6.35
C ASN A 78 15.76 11.85 -7.84
N HIS A 79 16.74 11.06 -8.31
CA HIS A 79 17.16 11.08 -9.71
C HIS A 79 16.01 10.70 -10.67
N HIS A 80 15.23 9.69 -10.31
CA HIS A 80 14.14 9.22 -11.17
C HIS A 80 12.80 9.93 -10.94
N ALA A 81 12.66 10.66 -9.83
CA ALA A 81 11.45 11.44 -9.53
C ALA A 81 11.35 12.77 -10.29
N VAL A 82 12.43 13.25 -10.90
CA VAL A 82 12.53 14.62 -11.45
C VAL A 82 11.39 15.01 -12.38
N ASP A 83 11.00 14.11 -13.28
CA ASP A 83 9.96 14.36 -14.27
C ASP A 83 8.61 13.71 -13.92
N ALA A 84 8.48 13.14 -12.74
CA ALA A 84 7.25 12.47 -12.33
C ALA A 84 6.16 13.47 -11.94
N ASP A 85 4.90 13.10 -12.17
CA ASP A 85 3.73 13.77 -11.60
C ASP A 85 3.34 13.17 -10.27
N VAL A 86 3.67 11.88 -10.04
CA VAL A 86 3.47 11.15 -8.79
C VAL A 86 4.51 10.05 -8.62
N CYS A 87 4.97 9.82 -7.39
CA CYS A 87 5.86 8.72 -7.04
C CYS A 87 5.14 7.71 -6.15
N ILE A 88 5.20 6.44 -6.53
CA ILE A 88 4.60 5.33 -5.76
C ILE A 88 5.69 4.33 -5.40
N VAL A 89 5.87 4.10 -4.10
CA VAL A 89 6.77 3.08 -3.58
C VAL A 89 5.94 1.90 -3.09
N GLU A 90 6.15 0.71 -3.66
CA GLU A 90 5.55 -0.50 -3.12
C GLU A 90 6.45 -1.11 -2.06
N GLY A 91 5.90 -1.31 -0.86
CA GLY A 91 6.57 -1.97 0.26
C GLY A 91 6.79 -3.48 0.03
N MET A 92 7.65 -4.07 0.83
CA MET A 92 7.89 -5.52 0.88
C MET A 92 7.36 -6.11 2.18
N MET A 93 7.06 -7.40 2.20
CA MET A 93 6.63 -8.16 3.41
C MET A 93 5.59 -7.40 4.25
N GLY A 94 5.60 -7.52 5.57
CA GLY A 94 4.90 -6.62 6.47
C GLY A 94 5.64 -5.28 6.61
N MET A 95 4.90 -4.24 6.96
CA MET A 95 5.42 -2.86 6.98
C MET A 95 6.67 -2.68 7.85
N PHE A 96 6.75 -3.40 8.97
CA PHE A 96 7.86 -3.34 9.92
C PHE A 96 8.82 -4.54 9.82
N ASP A 97 8.61 -5.45 8.84
CA ASP A 97 9.47 -6.61 8.65
C ASP A 97 10.74 -6.22 7.88
N GLY A 98 11.87 -6.35 8.53
CA GLY A 98 13.19 -6.08 7.96
C GLY A 98 14.16 -7.26 8.19
N TYR A 99 15.43 -7.08 7.85
CA TYR A 99 16.47 -8.10 8.04
C TYR A 99 16.95 -8.21 9.51
N ASP A 100 16.77 -7.15 10.29
CA ASP A 100 17.00 -7.12 11.74
C ASP A 100 15.88 -6.26 12.36
N ARG A 101 14.80 -6.90 12.83
CA ARG A 101 13.58 -6.23 13.25
C ARG A 101 13.05 -5.31 12.14
N SER A 102 12.96 -3.99 12.39
CA SER A 102 12.48 -3.03 11.40
C SER A 102 13.57 -2.46 10.46
N LYS A 103 14.85 -2.85 10.62
CA LYS A 103 15.93 -2.39 9.74
C LYS A 103 15.78 -2.95 8.34
N GLY A 104 15.84 -2.09 7.33
CA GLY A 104 15.60 -2.42 5.93
C GLY A 104 14.14 -2.61 5.56
N SER A 105 13.20 -2.42 6.51
CA SER A 105 11.77 -2.56 6.28
C SER A 105 11.18 -1.44 5.41
N SER A 106 9.94 -1.65 4.98
CA SER A 106 9.15 -0.61 4.29
C SER A 106 8.98 0.65 5.16
N ALA A 107 8.84 0.48 6.48
CA ALA A 107 8.74 1.58 7.43
C ALA A 107 10.04 2.42 7.48
N GLU A 108 11.21 1.77 7.43
CA GLU A 108 12.48 2.50 7.40
C GLU A 108 12.68 3.29 6.10
N ILE A 109 12.32 2.71 4.95
CA ILE A 109 12.29 3.44 3.67
C ILE A 109 11.34 4.64 3.74
N ALA A 110 10.16 4.49 4.35
CA ALA A 110 9.20 5.58 4.52
C ALA A 110 9.79 6.73 5.35
N LYS A 111 10.56 6.43 6.42
CA LYS A 111 11.25 7.43 7.25
C LYS A 111 12.37 8.12 6.48
N VAL A 112 13.24 7.37 5.84
CA VAL A 112 14.39 7.91 5.09
C VAL A 112 13.95 8.85 3.98
N LEU A 113 12.88 8.50 3.27
CA LEU A 113 12.34 9.30 2.16
C LEU A 113 11.21 10.25 2.58
N ARG A 114 10.82 10.25 3.86
CA ARG A 114 9.72 11.04 4.42
C ARG A 114 8.41 10.85 3.65
N LEU A 115 8.08 9.59 3.34
CA LEU A 115 6.88 9.24 2.61
C LEU A 115 5.72 8.96 3.56
N PRO A 116 4.54 9.55 3.34
CA PRO A 116 3.33 9.07 3.99
C PRO A 116 3.02 7.65 3.52
N VAL A 117 2.50 6.83 4.43
CA VAL A 117 2.18 5.42 4.17
C VAL A 117 0.68 5.25 3.95
N VAL A 118 0.31 4.57 2.89
CA VAL A 118 -1.04 4.03 2.66
C VAL A 118 -1.01 2.56 3.06
N LEU A 119 -1.77 2.21 4.10
CA LEU A 119 -1.80 0.85 4.63
C LEU A 119 -2.87 0.01 3.93
N VAL A 120 -2.48 -1.04 3.23
CA VAL A 120 -3.39 -2.01 2.61
C VAL A 120 -3.72 -3.10 3.61
N VAL A 121 -4.97 -3.21 4.00
CA VAL A 121 -5.47 -4.14 5.01
C VAL A 121 -6.43 -5.15 4.37
N SER A 122 -6.18 -6.45 4.58
CA SER A 122 -7.13 -7.47 4.19
C SER A 122 -8.32 -7.47 5.16
N ALA A 123 -9.52 -7.29 4.63
CA ALA A 123 -10.78 -7.37 5.38
C ALA A 123 -11.40 -8.77 5.34
N LYS A 124 -10.68 -9.77 4.77
CA LYS A 124 -11.17 -11.14 4.67
C LYS A 124 -11.44 -11.72 6.05
N ALA A 125 -12.71 -12.13 6.28
CA ALA A 125 -13.16 -12.72 7.54
C ALA A 125 -12.84 -11.88 8.80
N ALA A 126 -12.78 -10.56 8.67
CA ALA A 126 -12.49 -9.64 9.75
C ALA A 126 -13.44 -8.44 9.68
N ALA A 127 -13.76 -7.87 10.84
CA ALA A 127 -14.64 -6.71 11.00
C ALA A 127 -13.99 -5.72 11.98
N TYR A 128 -14.69 -5.31 13.03
CA TYR A 128 -14.22 -4.27 13.95
C TYR A 128 -12.87 -4.56 14.63
N SER A 129 -12.45 -5.84 14.75
CA SER A 129 -11.11 -6.19 15.25
C SER A 129 -9.97 -5.57 14.45
N LEU A 130 -10.22 -5.17 13.18
CA LEU A 130 -9.24 -4.45 12.36
C LEU A 130 -8.90 -3.08 12.96
N ALA A 131 -9.80 -2.47 13.75
CA ALA A 131 -9.52 -1.22 14.45
C ALA A 131 -8.29 -1.33 15.36
N ALA A 132 -8.22 -2.41 16.16
CA ALA A 132 -7.08 -2.64 17.06
C ALA A 132 -5.77 -2.84 16.27
N MET A 133 -5.82 -3.58 15.17
CA MET A 133 -4.67 -3.80 14.30
C MET A 133 -4.21 -2.49 13.65
N ILE A 134 -5.11 -1.73 13.02
CA ILE A 134 -4.80 -0.45 12.37
C ILE A 134 -4.22 0.53 13.39
N LYS A 135 -4.86 0.65 14.57
CA LYS A 135 -4.39 1.49 15.66
C LYS A 135 -2.96 1.12 16.07
N GLY A 136 -2.66 -0.18 16.19
CA GLY A 136 -1.30 -0.65 16.46
C GLY A 136 -0.30 -0.18 15.40
N TYR A 137 -0.63 -0.27 14.11
CA TYR A 137 0.24 0.18 13.02
C TYR A 137 0.44 1.70 12.98
N VAL A 138 -0.58 2.46 13.36
CA VAL A 138 -0.52 3.94 13.40
C VAL A 138 0.37 4.42 14.54
N ASP A 139 0.27 3.77 15.71
CA ASP A 139 0.92 4.24 16.93
C ASP A 139 2.31 3.59 17.18
N PHE A 140 2.65 2.51 16.48
CA PHE A 140 3.85 1.71 16.77
C PHE A 140 5.16 2.48 16.61
N ASP A 141 5.27 3.30 15.56
CA ASP A 141 6.43 4.14 15.32
C ASP A 141 5.98 5.56 14.96
N PRO A 142 6.15 6.54 15.89
CA PRO A 142 5.68 7.92 15.67
C PRO A 142 6.42 8.66 14.54
N GLN A 143 7.52 8.10 14.02
CA GLN A 143 8.24 8.66 12.88
C GLN A 143 7.65 8.21 11.54
N VAL A 144 6.73 7.24 11.54
CA VAL A 144 6.05 6.74 10.34
C VAL A 144 4.64 7.32 10.28
N VAL A 145 4.38 8.14 9.27
CA VAL A 145 3.07 8.75 9.08
C VAL A 145 2.18 7.81 8.26
N VAL A 146 1.23 7.14 8.91
CA VAL A 146 0.17 6.39 8.20
C VAL A 146 -0.92 7.38 7.80
N ALA A 147 -0.97 7.71 6.51
CA ALA A 147 -1.90 8.73 5.98
C ALA A 147 -3.33 8.21 5.81
N GLY A 148 -3.50 6.91 5.68
CA GLY A 148 -4.82 6.28 5.53
C GLY A 148 -4.73 4.81 5.16
N VAL A 149 -5.91 4.22 4.98
CA VAL A 149 -6.09 2.78 4.78
C VAL A 149 -6.82 2.51 3.47
N ILE A 150 -6.45 1.43 2.80
CA ILE A 150 -7.23 0.79 1.73
C ILE A 150 -7.61 -0.60 2.23
N PHE A 151 -8.90 -0.90 2.29
CA PHE A 151 -9.37 -2.25 2.61
C PHE A 151 -9.46 -3.09 1.34
N ASN A 152 -8.85 -4.26 1.39
CA ASN A 152 -8.91 -5.25 0.32
C ASN A 152 -9.73 -6.47 0.76
N GLN A 153 -10.33 -7.19 -0.19
CA GLN A 153 -11.16 -8.38 0.05
C GLN A 153 -12.40 -8.10 0.90
N VAL A 154 -13.04 -6.96 0.66
CA VAL A 154 -14.28 -6.57 1.33
C VAL A 154 -15.43 -7.46 0.85
N GLY A 155 -16.30 -7.90 1.75
CA GLY A 155 -17.34 -8.89 1.48
C GLY A 155 -18.66 -8.33 0.92
N GLY A 156 -18.81 -7.00 0.82
CA GLY A 156 -20.03 -6.34 0.32
C GLY A 156 -20.33 -5.03 1.06
N ASP A 157 -21.41 -4.37 0.70
CA ASP A 157 -21.74 -3.00 1.12
C ASP A 157 -21.81 -2.83 2.65
N ARG A 158 -22.54 -3.71 3.34
CA ARG A 158 -22.63 -3.65 4.80
C ARG A 158 -21.26 -3.82 5.47
N HIS A 159 -20.39 -4.64 4.89
CA HIS A 159 -19.03 -4.83 5.41
C HIS A 159 -18.20 -3.57 5.15
N GLU A 160 -18.35 -2.93 4.00
CA GLU A 160 -17.71 -1.66 3.69
C GLU A 160 -18.12 -0.55 4.68
N GLU A 161 -19.43 -0.44 5.00
CA GLU A 161 -19.92 0.52 6.00
C GLU A 161 -19.20 0.34 7.35
N MET A 162 -19.15 -0.88 7.88
CA MET A 162 -18.45 -1.20 9.13
C MET A 162 -16.94 -0.84 9.08
N LEU A 163 -16.29 -1.03 7.93
CA LEU A 163 -14.87 -0.71 7.77
C LEU A 163 -14.63 0.81 7.71
N ARG A 164 -15.56 1.56 7.15
CA ARG A 164 -15.51 3.02 7.13
C ARG A 164 -15.72 3.61 8.54
N GLU A 165 -16.65 3.06 9.33
CA GLU A 165 -16.85 3.41 10.73
C GLU A 165 -15.55 3.24 11.56
N ILE A 166 -14.79 2.16 11.33
CA ILE A 166 -13.47 1.98 11.96
C ILE A 166 -12.53 3.16 11.67
N CYS A 167 -12.51 3.62 10.43
CA CYS A 167 -11.65 4.74 10.06
C CYS A 167 -12.09 6.05 10.70
N GLU A 168 -13.40 6.27 10.85
CA GLU A 168 -13.97 7.41 11.57
C GLU A 168 -13.60 7.37 13.05
N ASP A 169 -13.81 6.23 13.72
CA ASP A 169 -13.44 6.01 15.13
C ASP A 169 -11.96 6.25 15.41
N LEU A 170 -11.10 5.88 14.48
CA LEU A 170 -9.65 6.05 14.58
C LEU A 170 -9.16 7.42 14.07
N ASN A 171 -10.05 8.26 13.52
CA ASN A 171 -9.71 9.52 12.86
C ASN A 171 -8.60 9.34 11.80
N ILE A 172 -8.73 8.31 10.95
CA ILE A 172 -7.82 8.01 9.86
C ILE A 172 -8.59 7.97 8.52
N LEU A 173 -7.93 8.36 7.42
CA LEU A 173 -8.58 8.38 6.12
C LEU A 173 -8.81 6.96 5.57
N CYS A 174 -10.02 6.67 5.11
CA CYS A 174 -10.33 5.52 4.26
C CYS A 174 -10.20 5.93 2.79
N PHE A 175 -9.15 5.50 2.12
CA PHE A 175 -8.93 5.81 0.69
C PHE A 175 -9.78 4.94 -0.23
N GLY A 176 -10.32 3.83 0.25
CA GLY A 176 -11.21 2.98 -0.51
C GLY A 176 -11.31 1.55 -0.02
N CYS A 177 -12.29 0.86 -0.61
CA CYS A 177 -12.59 -0.54 -0.34
C CYS A 177 -12.61 -1.31 -1.66
N LEU A 178 -11.89 -2.43 -1.73
CA LEU A 178 -11.86 -3.32 -2.89
C LEU A 178 -12.62 -4.59 -2.55
N LEU A 179 -13.70 -4.84 -3.31
CA LEU A 179 -14.54 -6.01 -3.12
C LEU A 179 -13.77 -7.30 -3.43
N SER A 180 -14.10 -8.36 -2.71
CA SER A 180 -13.58 -9.69 -3.00
C SER A 180 -14.18 -10.21 -4.30
N LEU A 181 -13.34 -10.61 -5.26
CA LEU A 181 -13.78 -11.19 -6.52
C LEU A 181 -14.54 -12.53 -6.33
N ILE A 182 -14.35 -13.21 -5.20
CA ILE A 182 -15.00 -14.48 -4.88
C ILE A 182 -16.51 -14.26 -4.67
N HIS A 183 -16.93 -13.11 -4.14
CA HIS A 183 -18.34 -12.79 -3.93
C HIS A 183 -19.05 -12.31 -5.20
N ILE A 184 -18.34 -11.94 -6.24
CA ILE A 184 -18.91 -11.53 -7.53
C ILE A 184 -19.33 -12.77 -8.36
N SER A 185 -18.72 -13.92 -8.10
CA SER A 185 -18.95 -15.18 -8.86
C SER A 185 -19.92 -16.16 -8.22
N GLU A 186 -20.35 -15.95 -6.98
CA GLU A 186 -21.38 -16.80 -6.35
C GLU A 186 -22.76 -16.16 -6.55
N PRO A 187 -23.66 -16.78 -7.35
CA PRO A 187 -25.07 -16.42 -7.33
C PRO A 187 -25.58 -16.69 -5.92
N THR A 188 -26.22 -15.69 -5.31
CA THR A 188 -26.90 -15.81 -4.02
C THR A 188 -27.78 -17.07 -4.02
N ARG A 189 -27.33 -18.14 -3.37
CA ARG A 189 -28.23 -19.28 -3.08
C ARG A 189 -29.25 -18.77 -2.07
N PRO A 190 -30.54 -18.83 -2.39
CA PRO A 190 -31.58 -18.57 -1.40
C PRO A 190 -31.41 -19.58 -0.28
N LEU A 191 -31.19 -19.10 0.95
CA LEU A 191 -31.24 -19.91 2.16
C LEU A 191 -32.70 -20.36 2.34
N TYR A 192 -33.04 -21.53 1.84
CA TYR A 192 -34.25 -22.21 2.27
C TYR A 192 -33.98 -22.74 3.67
N ILE A 193 -34.50 -22.05 4.68
CA ILE A 193 -34.66 -22.57 6.02
C ILE A 193 -35.92 -23.46 5.95
N SER A 194 -35.74 -24.77 5.86
CA SER A 194 -36.81 -25.72 6.11
C SER A 194 -37.00 -25.86 7.61
N TYR A 195 -38.23 -25.59 8.07
CA TYR A 195 -38.68 -25.89 9.42
C TYR A 195 -38.83 -27.39 9.62
#